data_5961a31b36862dadc06f8f89b35b9812
#
_entry.id   5961a31b36862dadc06f8f89b35b9812
#
_cell.length_a   1.000
_cell.length_b   1.000
_cell.length_c   1.000
_cell.angle_alpha   90.00
_cell.angle_beta   90.00
_cell.angle_gamma   90.00
#
_symmetry.space_group_name_H-M   'P 1'
#
loop_
_entity.id
_entity.type
_entity.pdbx_description
1 polymer ?
#
loop_
_entity_poly.entity_id
_entity_poly.type
_entity_poly.pdbx_seq_one_letter_code
_entity_poly.pdbx_strand_id
1 'polypeptide(L)'
;PLTQTLSFNTPITSKKLGFGLSVLNDKIGPISTTSFDIDFAYHLRLNRKDHRLSIGLKAGALSYLLDSDKINTSTSVDPSFEPDLDRKLIPNIGFGVYYYTQNFYLGFAVPKLIESSNFGIERHAYFLGGGLFNVNKNLMLKPSLMYKQTKSIAAFDASVLGIVNELFWIG
;
A
#
# COMPACT_ATOMS: atom_id res chain seq x y z
N PRO A 1 -7.83 -17.21 -7.52
CA PRO A 1 -7.40 -15.82 -7.45
C PRO A 1 -6.11 -15.60 -8.25
N LEU A 2 -6.02 -14.49 -8.97
CA LEU A 2 -4.84 -14.08 -9.72
C LEU A 2 -4.54 -12.62 -9.43
N THR A 3 -3.39 -12.34 -8.84
CA THR A 3 -2.92 -10.98 -8.58
C THR A 3 -1.65 -10.72 -9.38
N GLN A 4 -1.64 -9.65 -10.16
CA GLN A 4 -0.51 -9.19 -10.95
C GLN A 4 -0.18 -7.76 -10.58
N THR A 5 1.09 -7.48 -10.33
CA THR A 5 1.57 -6.14 -9.96
C THR A 5 2.77 -5.75 -10.81
N LEU A 6 2.74 -4.55 -11.35
CA LEU A 6 3.87 -3.91 -11.98
C LEU A 6 4.10 -2.56 -11.31
N SER A 7 5.34 -2.29 -10.89
CA SER A 7 5.70 -1.00 -10.31
C SER A 7 7.03 -0.49 -10.84
N PHE A 8 7.09 0.82 -11.02
CA PHE A 8 8.29 1.53 -11.43
C PHE A 8 8.51 2.73 -10.51
N ASN A 9 9.71 2.88 -9.98
CA ASN A 9 10.05 3.99 -9.09
C ASN A 9 11.39 4.59 -9.51
N THR A 10 11.48 5.92 -9.55
CA THR A 10 12.69 6.63 -9.91
C THR A 10 12.85 7.92 -9.10
N PRO A 11 14.06 8.30 -8.69
CA PRO A 11 14.32 9.63 -8.19
C PRO A 11 14.30 10.64 -9.34
N ILE A 12 13.64 11.78 -9.13
CA ILE A 12 13.67 12.93 -10.03
C ILE A 12 14.57 13.98 -9.39
N THR A 13 15.46 14.57 -10.18
CA THR A 13 16.31 15.72 -9.85
C THR A 13 16.86 15.75 -8.42
N SER A 14 18.20 15.71 -8.29
CA SER A 14 18.97 15.92 -7.05
C SER A 14 18.52 15.15 -5.79
N LYS A 15 17.89 13.99 -5.95
CA LYS A 15 17.50 13.07 -4.85
C LYS A 15 16.49 13.64 -3.82
N LYS A 16 15.80 14.73 -4.14
CA LYS A 16 14.76 15.33 -3.28
C LYS A 16 13.36 14.95 -3.67
N LEU A 17 13.14 14.62 -4.94
CA LEU A 17 11.85 14.21 -5.46
C LEU A 17 11.91 12.74 -5.89
N GLY A 18 10.86 12.00 -5.60
CA GLY A 18 10.61 10.65 -6.09
C GLY A 18 9.34 10.61 -6.93
N PHE A 19 9.36 9.79 -7.95
CA PHE A 19 8.21 9.49 -8.80
C PHE A 19 8.02 7.99 -8.86
N GLY A 20 6.76 7.55 -8.82
CA GLY A 20 6.38 6.16 -8.95
C GLY A 20 5.18 5.98 -9.86
N LEU A 21 5.13 4.84 -10.50
CA LEU A 21 3.98 4.33 -11.24
C LEU A 21 3.70 2.92 -10.75
N SER A 22 2.45 2.58 -10.52
CA SER A 22 2.06 1.22 -10.20
C SER A 22 0.76 0.82 -10.87
N VAL A 23 0.70 -0.42 -11.32
CA VAL A 23 -0.48 -1.07 -11.87
C VAL A 23 -0.69 -2.36 -11.07
N LEU A 24 -1.87 -2.53 -10.54
CA LEU A 24 -2.31 -3.75 -9.87
C LEU A 24 -3.54 -4.28 -10.60
N ASN A 25 -3.50 -5.55 -10.98
CA ASN A 25 -4.66 -6.28 -11.47
C ASN A 25 -4.93 -7.45 -10.52
N ASP A 26 -6.11 -7.47 -9.93
CA ASP A 26 -6.53 -8.49 -8.99
C ASP A 26 -7.87 -9.11 -9.44
N LYS A 27 -7.89 -10.45 -9.57
CA LYS A 27 -9.05 -11.20 -10.00
C LYS A 27 -9.42 -12.25 -8.98
N ILE A 28 -10.59 -12.09 -8.38
CA ILE A 28 -11.13 -12.98 -7.34
C ILE A 28 -12.53 -13.40 -7.75
N GLY A 29 -12.67 -14.64 -8.25
CA GLY A 29 -13.96 -15.15 -8.74
C GLY A 29 -14.51 -14.33 -9.90
N PRO A 30 -15.75 -13.79 -9.79
CA PRO A 30 -16.38 -12.95 -10.81
C PRO A 30 -15.89 -11.49 -10.77
N ILE A 31 -15.14 -11.09 -9.72
CA ILE A 31 -14.68 -9.72 -9.53
C ILE A 31 -13.28 -9.56 -10.11
N SER A 32 -13.09 -8.55 -10.95
CA SER A 32 -11.80 -8.11 -11.46
C SER A 32 -11.59 -6.63 -11.09
N THR A 33 -10.49 -6.35 -10.42
CA THR A 33 -10.13 -5.00 -9.98
C THR A 33 -8.79 -4.62 -10.59
N THR A 34 -8.74 -3.52 -11.32
CA THR A 34 -7.49 -2.99 -11.87
C THR A 34 -7.27 -1.59 -11.31
N SER A 35 -6.15 -1.36 -10.66
CA SER A 35 -5.74 -0.02 -10.22
C SER A 35 -4.54 0.47 -11.01
N PHE A 36 -4.54 1.76 -11.29
CA PHE A 36 -3.42 2.52 -11.82
C PHE A 36 -3.15 3.70 -10.90
N ASP A 37 -1.95 3.77 -10.35
CA ASP A 37 -1.57 4.80 -9.40
C ASP A 37 -0.26 5.49 -9.82
N ILE A 38 -0.20 6.80 -9.60
CA ILE A 38 0.95 7.66 -9.74
C ILE A 38 1.32 8.16 -8.34
N ASP A 39 2.59 8.03 -7.99
CA ASP A 39 3.13 8.43 -6.70
C ASP A 39 4.15 9.54 -6.84
N PHE A 40 4.05 10.57 -5.99
CA PHE A 40 5.05 11.62 -5.84
C PHE A 40 5.52 11.65 -4.40
N ALA A 41 6.82 11.77 -4.21
CA ALA A 41 7.42 11.89 -2.89
C ALA A 41 8.41 13.05 -2.84
N TYR A 42 8.38 13.81 -1.76
CA TYR A 42 9.34 14.84 -1.45
C TYR A 42 10.17 14.45 -0.23
N HIS A 43 11.49 14.43 -0.38
CA HIS A 43 12.44 14.03 0.65
C HIS A 43 13.13 15.23 1.28
N LEU A 44 12.84 15.46 2.55
CA LEU A 44 13.45 16.51 3.36
C LEU A 44 14.60 15.95 4.20
N ARG A 45 15.74 16.56 4.13
CA ARG A 45 16.83 16.29 5.06
C ARG A 45 16.70 17.27 6.24
N LEU A 46 16.36 16.75 7.43
CA LEU A 46 16.07 17.57 8.62
C LEU A 46 17.34 17.98 9.38
N ASN A 47 18.39 17.17 9.31
CA ASN A 47 19.62 17.45 10.02
C ASN A 47 20.84 16.81 9.33
N ARG A 48 22.07 17.24 9.70
CA ARG A 48 23.34 16.64 9.26
C ARG A 48 23.53 15.18 9.70
N LYS A 49 22.80 14.72 10.71
CA LYS A 49 22.82 13.33 11.23
C LYS A 49 21.93 12.35 10.47
N ASP A 50 21.69 12.56 9.19
CA ASP A 50 20.90 11.68 8.31
C ASP A 50 19.43 11.46 8.75
N HIS A 51 18.85 12.40 9.48
CA HIS A 51 17.42 12.43 9.73
C HIS A 51 16.68 12.89 8.47
N ARG A 52 15.78 12.08 7.97
CA ARG A 52 15.04 12.35 6.74
C ARG A 52 13.55 12.21 6.97
N LEU A 53 12.79 13.10 6.38
CA LEU A 53 11.34 13.07 6.34
C LEU A 53 10.91 13.01 4.88
N SER A 54 10.09 12.04 4.53
CA SER A 54 9.49 11.93 3.21
C SER A 54 7.99 12.15 3.32
N ILE A 55 7.46 13.00 2.46
CA ILE A 55 6.03 13.24 2.32
C ILE A 55 5.64 12.71 0.94
N GLY A 56 4.67 11.83 0.88
CA GLY A 56 4.20 11.18 -0.34
C GLY A 56 2.74 11.51 -0.62
N LEU A 57 2.44 11.71 -1.89
CA LEU A 57 1.09 11.84 -2.43
C LEU A 57 0.89 10.79 -3.50
N LYS A 58 -0.28 10.17 -3.51
CA LYS A 58 -0.74 9.20 -4.50
C LYS A 58 -1.97 9.77 -5.21
N ALA A 59 -2.02 9.62 -6.53
CA ALA A 59 -3.21 9.86 -7.32
C ALA A 59 -3.39 8.70 -8.30
N GLY A 60 -4.61 8.23 -8.45
CA GLY A 60 -4.87 7.10 -9.33
C GLY A 60 -6.35 6.85 -9.58
N ALA A 61 -6.63 5.72 -10.20
CA ALA A 61 -7.98 5.25 -10.47
C ALA A 61 -8.06 3.73 -10.32
N LEU A 62 -9.19 3.29 -9.80
CA LEU A 62 -9.55 1.90 -9.64
C LEU A 62 -10.68 1.58 -10.62
N SER A 63 -10.48 0.61 -11.50
CA SER A 63 -11.52 0.02 -12.34
C SER A 63 -12.04 -1.23 -11.66
N TYR A 64 -13.32 -1.24 -11.34
CA TYR A 64 -14.03 -2.39 -10.80
C TYR A 64 -14.89 -3.02 -11.91
N LEU A 65 -14.77 -4.30 -12.11
CA LEU A 65 -15.53 -5.07 -13.09
C LEU A 65 -16.15 -6.28 -12.39
N LEU A 66 -17.48 -6.42 -12.47
CA LEU A 66 -18.21 -7.59 -12.05
C LEU A 66 -18.62 -8.37 -13.29
N ASP A 67 -18.14 -9.60 -13.43
CA ASP A 67 -18.46 -10.51 -14.53
C ASP A 67 -19.74 -11.27 -14.17
N SER A 68 -20.88 -10.72 -14.58
CA SER A 68 -22.22 -11.26 -14.28
C SER A 68 -22.46 -12.64 -14.90
N ASP A 69 -21.79 -12.96 -16.01
CA ASP A 69 -21.92 -14.26 -16.69
C ASP A 69 -21.37 -15.42 -15.87
N LYS A 70 -20.50 -15.12 -14.89
CA LYS A 70 -19.95 -16.12 -13.95
C LYS A 70 -20.77 -16.30 -12.68
N ILE A 71 -21.82 -15.51 -12.51
CA ILE A 71 -22.74 -15.64 -11.39
C ILE A 71 -23.90 -16.52 -11.86
N ASN A 72 -23.85 -17.83 -11.59
CA ASN A 72 -24.98 -18.74 -11.82
C ASN A 72 -26.11 -18.38 -10.85
N THR A 73 -26.96 -17.45 -11.23
CA THR A 73 -28.24 -17.25 -10.56
C THR A 73 -29.24 -18.26 -11.12
N SER A 74 -29.65 -19.20 -10.30
CA SER A 74 -30.72 -20.17 -10.62
C SER A 74 -32.11 -19.54 -10.75
N THR A 75 -32.20 -18.22 -10.73
CA THR A 75 -33.43 -17.44 -10.86
C THR A 75 -33.19 -16.33 -11.87
N SER A 76 -34.00 -16.34 -12.94
CA SER A 76 -34.00 -15.35 -14.00
C SER A 76 -34.22 -13.95 -13.44
N VAL A 77 -33.26 -13.04 -13.74
CA VAL A 77 -33.34 -11.58 -13.60
C VAL A 77 -33.76 -11.12 -12.20
N ASP A 78 -32.78 -11.05 -11.29
CA ASP A 78 -32.94 -10.29 -10.06
C ASP A 78 -32.80 -8.80 -10.41
N PRO A 79 -33.81 -7.94 -10.17
CA PRO A 79 -33.73 -6.50 -10.45
C PRO A 79 -32.66 -5.75 -9.62
N SER A 80 -32.08 -6.40 -8.61
CA SER A 80 -30.98 -5.86 -7.80
C SER A 80 -29.63 -5.85 -8.54
N PHE A 81 -29.51 -6.56 -9.64
CA PHE A 81 -28.35 -6.51 -10.53
C PHE A 81 -28.63 -5.53 -11.67
N GLU A 82 -28.43 -4.25 -11.42
CA GLU A 82 -28.44 -3.24 -12.48
C GLU A 82 -27.28 -3.51 -13.46
N PRO A 83 -27.54 -3.56 -14.79
CA PRO A 83 -26.49 -3.76 -15.81
C PRO A 83 -25.41 -2.68 -15.82
N ASP A 84 -25.66 -1.57 -15.14
CA ASP A 84 -24.75 -0.40 -15.05
C ASP A 84 -23.56 -0.60 -14.08
N LEU A 85 -23.50 -1.74 -13.36
CA LEU A 85 -22.41 -2.10 -12.45
C LEU A 85 -21.24 -2.82 -13.12
N ASP A 86 -21.37 -3.15 -14.41
CA ASP A 86 -20.38 -3.97 -15.12
C ASP A 86 -18.98 -3.34 -15.20
N ARG A 87 -18.88 -2.02 -15.18
CA ARG A 87 -17.57 -1.34 -15.14
C ARG A 87 -17.66 0.04 -14.53
N LYS A 88 -16.98 0.27 -13.43
CA LYS A 88 -16.90 1.58 -12.78
C LYS A 88 -15.48 2.01 -12.51
N LEU A 89 -15.20 3.27 -12.84
CA LEU A 89 -13.92 3.91 -12.55
C LEU A 89 -14.06 4.76 -11.29
N ILE A 90 -13.24 4.47 -10.28
CA ILE A 90 -13.26 5.15 -8.98
C ILE A 90 -11.93 5.88 -8.82
N PRO A 91 -11.92 7.21 -8.68
CA PRO A 91 -10.70 7.94 -8.44
C PRO A 91 -10.10 7.55 -7.08
N ASN A 92 -8.79 7.56 -6.99
CA ASN A 92 -8.05 7.29 -5.76
C ASN A 92 -7.08 8.43 -5.47
N ILE A 93 -7.05 8.87 -4.22
CA ILE A 93 -6.05 9.80 -3.69
C ILE A 93 -5.50 9.17 -2.43
N GLY A 94 -4.20 9.24 -2.25
CA GLY A 94 -3.52 8.75 -1.05
C GLY A 94 -2.48 9.74 -0.54
N PHE A 95 -2.14 9.58 0.73
CA PHE A 95 -1.15 10.40 1.42
C PHE A 95 -0.31 9.53 2.34
N GLY A 96 0.97 9.88 2.49
CA GLY A 96 1.85 9.22 3.44
C GLY A 96 2.97 10.12 3.93
N VAL A 97 3.45 9.84 5.13
CA VAL A 97 4.62 10.46 5.73
C VAL A 97 5.54 9.36 6.24
N TYR A 98 6.82 9.48 5.97
CA TYR A 98 7.82 8.53 6.39
C TYR A 98 9.04 9.25 6.93
N TYR A 99 9.30 9.03 8.22
CA TYR A 99 10.48 9.55 8.89
C TYR A 99 11.47 8.41 9.11
N TYR A 100 12.75 8.64 8.79
CA TYR A 100 13.77 7.62 8.96
C TYR A 100 15.13 8.22 9.28
N THR A 101 15.91 7.41 9.97
CA THR A 101 17.30 7.65 10.33
C THR A 101 18.12 6.43 9.88
N GLN A 102 19.38 6.36 10.27
CA GLN A 102 20.21 5.17 10.06
C GLN A 102 19.69 3.94 10.82
N ASN A 103 19.06 4.15 12.00
CA ASN A 103 18.75 3.08 12.94
C ASN A 103 17.27 2.83 13.16
N PHE A 104 16.40 3.76 12.86
CA PHE A 104 14.95 3.59 13.05
C PHE A 104 14.14 4.33 12.01
N TYR A 105 12.90 3.91 11.86
CA TYR A 105 11.93 4.52 10.98
C TYR A 105 10.52 4.49 11.58
N LEU A 106 9.73 5.49 11.18
CA LEU A 106 8.31 5.61 11.49
C LEU A 106 7.58 6.02 10.22
N GLY A 107 6.43 5.46 9.99
CA GLY A 107 5.59 5.76 8.83
C GLY A 107 4.13 5.84 9.19
N PHE A 108 3.43 6.71 8.47
CA PHE A 108 1.98 6.81 8.46
C PHE A 108 1.52 6.92 7.02
N ALA A 109 0.49 6.18 6.63
CA ALA A 109 -0.06 6.24 5.29
C ALA A 109 -1.57 5.99 5.28
N VAL A 110 -2.26 6.71 4.41
CA VAL A 110 -3.64 6.45 4.01
C VAL A 110 -3.65 6.33 2.48
N PRO A 111 -3.47 5.11 1.93
CA PRO A 111 -3.32 4.90 0.48
C PRO A 111 -4.59 5.18 -0.32
N LYS A 112 -5.77 5.12 0.34
CA LYS A 112 -7.08 5.41 -0.25
C LYS A 112 -7.84 6.33 0.68
N LEU A 113 -7.95 7.61 0.31
CA LEU A 113 -8.70 8.62 1.06
C LEU A 113 -10.17 8.64 0.67
N ILE A 114 -10.48 8.30 -0.58
CA ILE A 114 -11.84 8.29 -1.12
C ILE A 114 -12.49 6.96 -0.76
N GLU A 115 -13.57 7.02 -0.02
CA GLU A 115 -14.40 5.87 0.34
C GLU A 115 -15.53 5.72 -0.68
N SER A 116 -15.92 4.48 -0.94
CA SER A 116 -17.08 4.17 -1.76
C SER A 116 -17.86 3.01 -1.15
N SER A 117 -18.95 3.33 -0.47
CA SER A 117 -19.78 2.35 0.23
C SER A 117 -20.39 1.33 -0.74
N ASN A 118 -20.72 1.76 -1.96
CA ASN A 118 -21.31 0.90 -2.99
C ASN A 118 -20.35 -0.19 -3.49
N PHE A 119 -19.04 -0.01 -3.30
CA PHE A 119 -18.00 -0.95 -3.74
C PHE A 119 -17.20 -1.55 -2.58
N GLY A 120 -17.63 -1.34 -1.33
CA GLY A 120 -16.93 -1.84 -0.15
C GLY A 120 -15.52 -1.25 0.00
N ILE A 121 -15.25 -0.07 -0.59
CA ILE A 121 -13.96 0.59 -0.47
C ILE A 121 -13.97 1.41 0.81
N GLU A 122 -13.28 0.91 1.83
CA GLU A 122 -13.07 1.59 3.10
C GLU A 122 -11.70 2.27 3.13
N ARG A 123 -11.61 3.32 3.93
CA ARG A 123 -10.33 3.97 4.23
C ARG A 123 -9.50 3.09 5.16
N HIS A 124 -8.26 2.87 4.78
CA HIS A 124 -7.29 2.17 5.59
C HIS A 124 -6.20 3.15 6.04
N ALA A 125 -5.95 3.22 7.34
CA ALA A 125 -4.83 3.93 7.91
C ALA A 125 -3.76 2.92 8.37
N TYR A 126 -2.51 3.19 8.02
CA TYR A 126 -1.37 2.36 8.38
C TYR A 126 -0.39 3.18 9.21
N PHE A 127 0.01 2.64 10.34
CA PHE A 127 1.11 3.13 11.15
C PHE A 127 2.17 2.04 11.18
N LEU A 128 3.40 2.38 10.86
CA LEU A 128 4.49 1.44 10.89
C LEU A 128 5.71 2.04 11.58
N GLY A 129 6.48 1.19 12.23
CA GLY A 129 7.69 1.60 12.90
C GLY A 129 8.63 0.43 13.07
N GLY A 130 9.92 0.71 13.12
CA GLY A 130 10.93 -0.31 13.34
C GLY A 130 12.30 0.29 13.55
N GLY A 131 13.26 -0.57 13.86
CA GLY A 131 14.62 -0.18 14.09
C GLY A 131 15.63 -1.25 13.69
N LEU A 132 16.88 -0.87 13.58
CA LEU A 132 18.00 -1.76 13.32
C LEU A 132 18.95 -1.69 14.52
N PHE A 133 19.16 -2.81 15.18
CA PHE A 133 19.97 -2.93 16.39
C PHE A 133 21.13 -3.91 16.16
N ASN A 134 22.34 -3.43 16.33
CA ASN A 134 23.53 -4.27 16.30
C ASN A 134 23.65 -5.00 17.64
N VAL A 135 23.43 -6.33 17.64
CA VAL A 135 23.60 -7.16 18.84
C VAL A 135 25.08 -7.48 19.04
N ASN A 136 25.78 -7.80 17.96
CA ASN A 136 27.22 -8.02 17.92
C ASN A 136 27.75 -7.71 16.51
N LYS A 137 29.07 -7.98 16.27
CA LYS A 137 29.72 -7.69 14.97
C LYS A 137 29.09 -8.46 13.79
N ASN A 138 28.44 -9.57 14.07
CA ASN A 138 27.94 -10.51 13.04
C ASN A 138 26.42 -10.60 13.03
N LEU A 139 25.71 -10.02 14.02
CA LEU A 139 24.25 -10.14 14.14
C LEU A 139 23.62 -8.78 14.34
N MET A 140 22.69 -8.44 13.47
CA MET A 140 21.77 -7.31 13.60
C MET A 140 20.33 -7.83 13.73
N LEU A 141 19.53 -7.18 14.55
CA LEU A 141 18.11 -7.44 14.70
C LEU A 141 17.31 -6.24 14.18
N LYS A 142 16.29 -6.53 13.38
CA LYS A 142 15.36 -5.55 12.85
C LYS A 142 13.93 -5.86 13.30
N PRO A 143 13.53 -5.45 14.53
CA PRO A 143 12.13 -5.47 14.90
C PRO A 143 11.32 -4.46 14.08
N SER A 144 10.10 -4.83 13.76
CA SER A 144 9.14 -3.95 13.10
C SER A 144 7.72 -4.21 13.60
N LEU A 145 6.93 -3.15 13.66
CA LEU A 145 5.55 -3.14 14.08
C LEU A 145 4.73 -2.44 13.02
N MET A 146 3.55 -2.96 12.74
CA MET A 146 2.57 -2.31 11.89
C MET A 146 1.18 -2.39 12.52
N TYR A 147 0.53 -1.25 12.62
CA TYR A 147 -0.87 -1.11 13.01
C TYR A 147 -1.69 -0.69 11.80
N LYS A 148 -2.72 -1.45 11.51
CA LYS A 148 -3.66 -1.21 10.40
C LYS A 148 -5.02 -0.93 11.00
N GLN A 149 -5.70 0.10 10.53
CA GLN A 149 -7.03 0.44 10.98
C GLN A 149 -7.93 0.76 9.79
N THR A 150 -9.12 0.16 9.80
CA THR A 150 -10.27 0.55 8.99
C THR A 150 -11.34 1.15 9.90
N LYS A 151 -12.48 1.54 9.33
CA LYS A 151 -13.64 1.99 10.10
C LYS A 151 -14.13 0.94 11.10
N SER A 152 -14.04 -0.34 10.75
CA SER A 152 -14.65 -1.46 11.49
C SER A 152 -13.64 -2.41 12.14
N ILE A 153 -12.39 -2.45 11.65
CA ILE A 153 -11.40 -3.46 12.03
C ILE A 153 -10.06 -2.79 12.30
N ALA A 154 -9.39 -3.24 13.36
CA ALA A 154 -8.00 -2.92 13.64
C ALA A 154 -7.18 -4.21 13.67
N ALA A 155 -5.97 -4.18 13.11
CA ALA A 155 -5.03 -5.29 13.12
C ALA A 155 -3.63 -4.80 13.50
N PHE A 156 -2.90 -5.63 14.20
CA PHE A 156 -1.54 -5.37 14.66
C PHE A 156 -0.62 -6.49 14.21
N ASP A 157 0.43 -6.14 13.50
CA ASP A 157 1.46 -7.07 13.05
C ASP A 157 2.79 -6.72 13.71
N ALA A 158 3.50 -7.72 14.21
CA ALA A 158 4.85 -7.59 14.75
C ALA A 158 5.77 -8.59 14.08
N SER A 159 6.97 -8.18 13.73
CA SER A 159 7.98 -9.07 13.16
C SER A 159 9.37 -8.71 13.66
N VAL A 160 10.26 -9.70 13.67
CA VAL A 160 11.67 -9.53 13.97
C VAL A 160 12.49 -10.25 12.90
N LEU A 161 13.38 -9.53 12.24
CA LEU A 161 14.30 -10.08 11.26
C LEU A 161 15.71 -10.08 11.84
N GLY A 162 16.34 -11.25 11.88
CA GLY A 162 17.76 -11.42 12.19
C GLY A 162 18.60 -11.35 10.92
N ILE A 163 19.66 -10.53 10.92
CA ILE A 163 20.62 -10.39 9.81
C ILE A 163 21.98 -10.85 10.30
N VAL A 164 22.47 -11.95 9.74
CA VAL A 164 23.74 -12.59 10.12
C VAL A 164 24.78 -12.32 9.05
N ASN A 165 25.92 -11.74 9.45
CA ASN A 165 27.04 -11.39 8.59
C ASN A 165 26.65 -10.56 7.34
N GLU A 166 25.54 -9.80 7.40
CA GLU A 166 24.98 -9.07 6.25
C GLU A 166 24.59 -9.94 5.03
N LEU A 167 24.66 -11.27 5.16
CA LEU A 167 24.44 -12.25 4.09
C LEU A 167 23.15 -13.07 4.28
N PHE A 168 22.85 -13.46 5.52
CA PHE A 168 21.72 -14.33 5.82
C PHE A 168 20.65 -13.58 6.59
N TRP A 169 19.40 -13.76 6.19
CA TRP A 169 18.24 -13.13 6.78
C TRP A 169 17.27 -14.21 7.27
N ILE A 170 16.89 -14.14 8.54
CA ILE A 170 15.99 -15.08 9.21
C ILE A 170 14.92 -14.27 9.93
N GLY A 171 13.65 -14.53 9.62
CA GLY A 171 12.51 -13.85 10.23
C GLY A 171 11.32 -14.75 10.45
#